data_8a77c5317693a67a43edda301c5d8c1a
#
_entry.id   8a77c5317693a67a43edda301c5d8c1a
#
_cell.length_a   1.000
_cell.length_b   1.000
_cell.length_c   1.000
_cell.angle_alpha   90.00
_cell.angle_beta   90.00
_cell.angle_gamma   90.00
#
_symmetry.space_group_name_H-M   'P 1'
#
loop_
_entity.id
_entity.type
_entity.pdbx_description
1 polymer ?
#
loop_
_entity_poly.entity_id
_entity_poly.type
_entity_poly.pdbx_seq_one_letter_code
_entity_poly.pdbx_strand_id
1 'polypeptide(L)'
;MEFSTGQPLAEYNRIYKETDQLYHSLALRMGLADSELVILYTLALSGDGCLQRDIVGNACLSKQTVNSATRRMVRQGLLTLTPGKGREMQMHLTEAGRQLAARTVLPLARAEREAIDALTEEELQTYLALSRKLLEQLRRTTAGL
;
A
#
# COMPACT_ATOMS: atom_id res chain seq x y z
N MET A 1 5.56 -36.52 -2.87
CA MET A 1 5.91 -35.43 -3.82
C MET A 1 6.75 -34.42 -3.04
N GLU A 2 8.07 -34.47 -3.22
CA GLU A 2 8.94 -33.44 -2.63
C GLU A 2 8.79 -32.15 -3.42
N PHE A 3 8.17 -31.14 -2.81
CA PHE A 3 8.25 -29.79 -3.35
C PHE A 3 9.63 -29.22 -3.02
N SER A 4 10.61 -29.54 -3.85
CA SER A 4 11.83 -28.76 -3.86
C SER A 4 11.50 -27.37 -4.40
N THR A 5 11.24 -26.43 -3.50
CA THR A 5 11.28 -25.02 -3.85
C THR A 5 12.73 -24.72 -4.20
N GLY A 6 13.07 -24.66 -5.49
CA GLY A 6 14.42 -24.34 -5.92
C GLY A 6 14.91 -23.03 -5.26
N GLN A 7 16.21 -22.87 -5.12
CA GLN A 7 16.83 -21.67 -4.53
C GLN A 7 16.22 -20.34 -4.99
N PRO A 8 15.87 -20.13 -6.30
CA PRO A 8 15.28 -18.88 -6.76
C PRO A 8 13.91 -18.58 -6.15
N LEU A 9 13.05 -19.58 -5.94
CA LEU A 9 11.73 -19.37 -5.33
C LEU A 9 11.86 -19.07 -3.83
N ALA A 10 12.77 -19.72 -3.12
CA ALA A 10 13.04 -19.45 -1.72
C ALA A 10 13.58 -18.02 -1.52
N GLU A 11 14.47 -17.57 -2.38
CA GLU A 11 15.01 -16.21 -2.34
C GLU A 11 13.95 -15.16 -2.68
N TYR A 12 13.15 -15.38 -3.71
CA TYR A 12 12.00 -14.52 -4.03
C TYR A 12 11.06 -14.37 -2.83
N ASN A 13 10.67 -15.48 -2.20
CA ASN A 13 9.79 -15.46 -1.03
C ASN A 13 10.42 -14.73 0.15
N ARG A 14 11.72 -14.87 0.36
CA ARG A 14 12.46 -14.19 1.42
C ARG A 14 12.46 -12.69 1.20
N ILE A 15 12.82 -12.22 0.00
CA ILE A 15 12.81 -10.79 -0.35
C ILE A 15 11.42 -10.18 -0.15
N TYR A 16 10.38 -10.88 -0.62
CA TYR A 16 8.99 -10.43 -0.45
C TYR A 16 8.62 -10.28 1.04
N LYS A 17 8.92 -11.29 1.86
CA LYS A 17 8.61 -11.26 3.29
C LYS A 17 9.42 -10.21 4.05
N GLU A 18 10.69 -10.03 3.73
CA GLU A 18 11.52 -8.99 4.34
C GLU A 18 11.01 -7.59 4.00
N THR A 19 10.56 -7.39 2.76
CA THR A 19 9.95 -6.13 2.32
C THR A 19 8.66 -5.85 3.09
N ASP A 20 7.76 -6.83 3.18
CA ASP A 20 6.51 -6.73 3.92
C ASP A 20 6.75 -6.42 5.41
N GLN A 21 7.71 -7.12 6.03
CA GLN A 21 8.09 -6.89 7.41
C GLN A 21 8.70 -5.50 7.65
N LEU A 22 9.45 -4.98 6.68
CA LEU A 22 9.97 -3.62 6.74
C LEU A 22 8.83 -2.59 6.83
N TYR A 23 7.82 -2.68 5.96
CA TYR A 23 6.67 -1.78 5.98
C TYR A 23 5.84 -1.92 7.26
N HIS A 24 5.64 -3.14 7.75
CA HIS A 24 4.97 -3.36 9.03
C HIS A 24 5.72 -2.69 10.19
N SER A 25 7.04 -2.82 10.24
CA SER A 25 7.89 -2.18 11.25
C SER A 25 7.85 -0.64 11.15
N LEU A 26 7.78 -0.11 9.95
CA LEU A 26 7.62 1.33 9.70
C LEU A 26 6.27 1.82 10.24
N ALA A 27 5.17 1.13 9.93
CA ALA A 27 3.84 1.46 10.45
C ALA A 27 3.82 1.48 11.98
N LEU A 28 4.39 0.46 12.64
CA LEU A 28 4.49 0.40 14.09
C LEU A 28 5.26 1.60 14.67
N ARG A 29 6.39 1.96 14.08
CA ARG A 29 7.18 3.14 14.52
C ARG A 29 6.45 4.46 14.35
N MET A 30 5.56 4.53 13.37
CA MET A 30 4.69 5.69 13.11
C MET A 30 3.43 5.70 13.98
N GLY A 31 3.20 4.65 14.79
CA GLY A 31 1.99 4.49 15.59
C GLY A 31 0.74 4.20 14.77
N LEU A 32 0.90 3.57 13.59
CA LEU A 32 -0.17 3.25 12.65
C LEU A 32 -0.34 1.74 12.52
N ALA A 33 -1.57 1.29 12.29
CA ALA A 33 -1.81 -0.04 11.74
C ALA A 33 -1.43 -0.04 10.24
N ASP A 34 -1.11 -1.21 9.69
CA ASP A 34 -0.72 -1.34 8.28
C ASP A 34 -1.77 -0.76 7.32
N SER A 35 -3.06 -1.02 7.60
CA SER A 35 -4.17 -0.46 6.83
C SER A 35 -4.30 1.05 6.94
N GLU A 36 -4.01 1.62 8.11
CA GLU A 36 -3.99 3.08 8.32
C GLU A 36 -2.84 3.73 7.56
N LEU A 37 -1.66 3.10 7.57
CA LEU A 37 -0.51 3.55 6.79
C LEU A 37 -0.86 3.65 5.31
N VAL A 38 -1.46 2.59 4.75
CA VAL A 38 -1.85 2.54 3.33
C VAL A 38 -2.90 3.60 2.99
N ILE A 39 -3.92 3.78 3.82
CA ILE A 39 -4.96 4.79 3.61
C ILE A 39 -4.37 6.20 3.66
N LEU A 40 -3.59 6.49 4.69
CA LEU A 40 -2.95 7.80 4.86
C LEU A 40 -1.99 8.12 3.71
N TYR A 41 -1.19 7.13 3.30
CA TYR A 41 -0.27 7.23 2.16
C TYR A 41 -1.03 7.54 0.86
N THR A 42 -2.09 6.78 0.58
CA THR A 42 -2.90 6.98 -0.63
C THR A 42 -3.52 8.36 -0.67
N LEU A 43 -4.14 8.81 0.42
CA LEU A 43 -4.77 10.14 0.49
C LEU A 43 -3.75 11.28 0.39
N ALA A 44 -2.58 11.13 1.01
CA ALA A 44 -1.54 12.14 0.96
C ALA A 44 -0.94 12.33 -0.44
N LEU A 45 -0.87 11.25 -1.24
CA LEU A 45 -0.26 11.28 -2.57
C LEU A 45 -1.26 11.44 -3.71
N SER A 46 -2.48 10.92 -3.56
CA SER A 46 -3.52 11.01 -4.61
C SER A 46 -4.30 12.33 -4.58
N GLY A 47 -4.10 13.14 -3.55
CA GLY A 47 -4.86 14.36 -3.33
C GLY A 47 -6.16 14.15 -2.56
N ASP A 48 -6.79 15.26 -2.21
CA ASP A 48 -8.00 15.29 -1.39
C ASP A 48 -9.22 14.77 -2.16
N GLY A 49 -10.15 14.14 -1.46
CA GLY A 49 -11.41 13.66 -2.04
C GLY A 49 -11.32 12.29 -2.75
N CYS A 50 -10.36 11.46 -2.39
CA CYS A 50 -10.25 10.10 -2.90
C CYS A 50 -11.47 9.26 -2.49
N LEU A 51 -12.03 8.50 -3.43
CA LEU A 51 -13.13 7.58 -3.15
C LEU A 51 -12.63 6.35 -2.37
N GLN A 52 -13.42 5.89 -1.41
CA GLN A 52 -13.08 4.71 -0.63
C GLN A 52 -12.84 3.47 -1.50
N ARG A 53 -13.62 3.29 -2.57
CA ARG A 53 -13.43 2.19 -3.54
C ARG A 53 -12.08 2.24 -4.26
N ASP A 54 -11.56 3.44 -4.52
CA ASP A 54 -10.27 3.60 -5.20
C ASP A 54 -9.12 3.19 -4.27
N ILE A 55 -9.27 3.42 -2.96
CA ILE A 55 -8.32 2.91 -1.97
C ILE A 55 -8.37 1.39 -1.92
N VAL A 56 -9.55 0.78 -1.92
CA VAL A 56 -9.70 -0.69 -1.98
C VAL A 56 -8.98 -1.25 -3.22
N GLY A 57 -9.20 -0.65 -4.39
CA GLY A 57 -8.58 -1.08 -5.64
C GLY A 57 -7.07 -0.88 -5.67
N ASN A 58 -6.59 0.30 -5.30
CA ASN A 58 -5.17 0.66 -5.40
C ASN A 58 -4.32 0.02 -4.29
N ALA A 59 -4.89 -0.14 -3.10
CA ALA A 59 -4.18 -0.69 -1.95
C ALA A 59 -4.21 -2.23 -1.87
N CYS A 60 -4.96 -2.88 -2.75
CA CYS A 60 -5.19 -4.33 -2.70
C CYS A 60 -5.68 -4.83 -1.31
N LEU A 61 -6.38 -3.99 -0.57
CA LEU A 61 -7.00 -4.32 0.71
C LEU A 61 -8.45 -4.73 0.53
N SER A 62 -8.97 -5.57 1.43
CA SER A 62 -10.39 -5.88 1.44
C SER A 62 -11.22 -4.66 1.77
N LYS A 63 -12.45 -4.59 1.23
CA LYS A 63 -13.42 -3.54 1.55
C LYS A 63 -13.67 -3.44 3.06
N GLN A 64 -13.78 -4.58 3.75
CA GLN A 64 -13.96 -4.63 5.20
C GLN A 64 -12.79 -4.02 5.97
N THR A 65 -11.56 -4.32 5.56
CA THR A 65 -10.34 -3.77 6.16
C THR A 65 -10.30 -2.25 5.99
N VAL A 66 -10.55 -1.75 4.79
CA VAL A 66 -10.61 -0.30 4.51
C VAL A 66 -11.71 0.37 5.33
N ASN A 67 -12.92 -0.20 5.38
CA ASN A 67 -14.02 0.33 6.17
C ASN A 67 -13.67 0.44 7.66
N SER A 68 -13.09 -0.61 8.24
CA SER A 68 -12.74 -0.65 9.66
C SER A 68 -11.66 0.36 10.01
N ALA A 69 -10.62 0.46 9.20
CA ALA A 69 -9.54 1.43 9.37
C ALA A 69 -10.06 2.86 9.18
N THR A 70 -10.88 3.11 8.16
CA THR A 70 -11.49 4.43 7.91
C THR A 70 -12.31 4.91 9.09
N ARG A 71 -13.19 4.05 9.64
CA ARG A 71 -14.00 4.40 10.83
C ARG A 71 -13.14 4.75 12.03
N ARG A 72 -12.05 4.02 12.25
CA ARG A 72 -11.10 4.30 13.32
C ARG A 72 -10.42 5.65 13.14
N MET A 73 -9.93 5.93 11.92
CA MET A 73 -9.27 7.20 11.60
C MET A 73 -10.23 8.40 11.67
N VAL A 74 -11.51 8.22 11.32
CA VAL A 74 -12.55 9.25 11.52
C VAL A 74 -12.75 9.52 13.00
N ARG A 75 -12.87 8.48 13.84
CA ARG A 75 -13.01 8.66 15.30
C ARG A 75 -11.78 9.35 15.93
N GLN A 76 -10.61 9.14 15.37
CA GLN A 76 -9.38 9.82 15.79
C GLN A 76 -9.26 11.26 15.28
N GLY A 77 -10.22 11.72 14.48
CA GLY A 77 -10.21 13.08 13.92
C GLY A 77 -9.18 13.28 12.79
N LEU A 78 -8.72 12.21 12.16
CA LEU A 78 -7.72 12.26 11.07
C LEU A 78 -8.36 12.37 9.69
N LEU A 79 -9.58 11.88 9.55
CA LEU A 79 -10.35 11.86 8.30
C LEU A 79 -11.75 12.42 8.50
N THR A 80 -12.28 12.99 7.42
CA THR A 80 -13.71 13.25 7.26
C THR A 80 -14.24 12.53 6.02
N LEU A 81 -15.51 12.18 6.05
CA LEU A 81 -16.21 11.56 4.92
C LEU A 81 -17.26 12.52 4.42
N THR A 82 -17.34 12.69 3.11
CA THR A 82 -18.40 13.44 2.43
C THR A 82 -19.10 12.56 1.41
N PRO A 83 -20.41 12.75 1.16
CA PRO A 83 -21.10 12.00 0.12
C PRO A 83 -20.49 12.25 -1.25
N GLY A 84 -20.24 11.16 -2.00
CA GLY A 84 -19.93 11.19 -3.41
C GLY A 84 -21.18 10.97 -4.26
N LYS A 85 -21.02 10.44 -5.47
CA LYS A 85 -22.14 10.04 -6.30
C LYS A 85 -22.75 8.72 -5.79
N GLY A 86 -24.09 8.68 -5.63
CA GLY A 86 -24.79 7.49 -5.15
C GLY A 86 -24.47 7.16 -3.70
N ARG A 87 -24.04 5.92 -3.42
CA ARG A 87 -23.65 5.46 -2.07
C ARG A 87 -22.17 5.60 -1.76
N GLU A 88 -21.42 6.24 -2.64
CA GLU A 88 -19.98 6.40 -2.49
C GLU A 88 -19.65 7.50 -1.50
N MET A 89 -18.57 7.30 -0.75
CA MET A 89 -18.04 8.27 0.18
C MET A 89 -16.66 8.75 -0.29
N GLN A 90 -16.46 10.05 -0.26
CA GLN A 90 -15.16 10.68 -0.47
C GLN A 90 -14.45 10.86 0.86
N MET A 91 -13.17 10.59 0.87
CA MET A 91 -12.34 10.66 2.06
C MET A 91 -11.42 11.89 1.97
N HIS A 92 -11.39 12.66 3.04
CA HIS A 92 -10.59 13.87 3.13
C HIS A 92 -9.72 13.83 4.39
N LEU A 93 -8.47 14.27 4.28
CA LEU A 93 -7.63 14.49 5.44
C LEU A 93 -8.11 15.75 6.20
N THR A 94 -8.25 15.62 7.51
CA THR A 94 -8.38 16.79 8.39
C THR A 94 -7.02 17.50 8.50
N GLU A 95 -6.99 18.66 9.18
CA GLU A 95 -5.70 19.30 9.50
C GLU A 95 -4.79 18.36 10.32
N ALA A 96 -5.34 17.66 11.32
CA ALA A 96 -4.60 16.67 12.09
C ALA A 96 -4.11 15.50 11.21
N GLY A 97 -4.93 15.06 10.25
CA GLY A 97 -4.54 14.05 9.26
C GLY A 97 -3.40 14.51 8.36
N ARG A 98 -3.44 15.75 7.87
CA ARG A 98 -2.35 16.35 7.07
C ARG A 98 -1.05 16.47 7.87
N GLN A 99 -1.14 16.90 9.13
CA GLN A 99 0.03 16.98 10.01
C GLN A 99 0.62 15.60 10.28
N LEU A 100 -0.22 14.58 10.49
CA LEU A 100 0.24 13.20 10.63
C LEU A 100 0.92 12.71 9.35
N ALA A 101 0.33 12.95 8.19
CA ALA A 101 0.92 12.60 6.89
C ALA A 101 2.28 13.27 6.69
N ALA A 102 2.42 14.55 7.04
CA ALA A 102 3.66 15.31 6.89
C ALA A 102 4.83 14.72 7.71
N ARG A 103 4.55 14.14 8.88
CA ARG A 103 5.59 13.54 9.72
C ARG A 103 5.77 12.02 9.56
N THR A 104 4.94 11.37 8.77
CA THR A 104 4.95 9.91 8.58
C THR A 104 5.08 9.52 7.11
N VAL A 105 3.99 9.53 6.36
CA VAL A 105 3.94 8.98 5.00
C VAL A 105 4.64 9.85 3.96
N LEU A 106 4.73 11.16 4.13
CA LEU A 106 5.50 12.00 3.20
C LEU A 106 7.02 11.77 3.31
N PRO A 107 7.63 11.66 4.50
CA PRO A 107 9.00 11.19 4.63
C PRO A 107 9.22 9.79 4.07
N LEU A 108 8.27 8.87 4.29
CA LEU A 108 8.32 7.52 3.71
C LEU A 108 8.35 7.57 2.17
N ALA A 109 7.44 8.32 1.55
CA ALA A 109 7.39 8.46 0.08
C ALA A 109 8.69 9.04 -0.51
N ARG A 110 9.34 9.96 0.21
CA ARG A 110 10.66 10.47 -0.19
C ARG A 110 11.74 9.38 -0.11
N ALA A 111 11.77 8.63 0.99
CA ALA A 111 12.72 7.54 1.15
C ALA A 111 12.52 6.43 0.10
N GLU A 112 11.29 6.10 -0.23
CA GLU A 112 10.97 5.18 -1.33
C GLU A 112 11.46 5.72 -2.68
N ARG A 113 11.27 7.00 -2.92
CA ARG A 113 11.77 7.65 -4.14
C ARG A 113 13.29 7.57 -4.23
N GLU A 114 13.99 7.88 -3.16
CA GLU A 114 15.46 7.76 -3.10
C GLU A 114 15.92 6.33 -3.33
N ALA A 115 15.20 5.34 -2.78
CA ALA A 115 15.51 3.92 -3.00
C ALA A 115 15.30 3.49 -4.46
N ILE A 116 14.24 3.97 -5.11
CA ILE A 116 13.98 3.74 -6.53
C ILE A 116 15.04 4.43 -7.40
N ASP A 117 15.38 5.67 -7.08
CA ASP A 117 16.37 6.47 -7.83
C ASP A 117 17.81 5.91 -7.69
N ALA A 118 18.06 4.98 -6.76
CA ALA A 118 19.32 4.22 -6.66
C ALA A 118 19.49 3.18 -7.77
N LEU A 119 18.40 2.81 -8.46
CA LEU A 119 18.45 1.96 -9.65
C LEU A 119 18.67 2.82 -10.89
N THR A 120 19.42 2.29 -11.85
CA THR A 120 19.45 2.91 -13.18
C THR A 120 18.10 2.78 -13.86
N GLU A 121 17.82 3.63 -14.83
CA GLU A 121 16.57 3.55 -15.62
C GLU A 121 16.40 2.15 -16.26
N GLU A 122 17.46 1.57 -16.79
CA GLU A 122 17.43 0.22 -17.39
C GLU A 122 17.12 -0.85 -16.34
N GLU A 123 17.75 -0.80 -15.16
CA GLU A 123 17.48 -1.72 -14.05
C GLU A 123 16.02 -1.62 -13.60
N LEU A 124 15.51 -0.40 -13.43
CA LEU A 124 14.14 -0.15 -13.01
C LEU A 124 13.13 -0.68 -14.04
N GLN A 125 13.32 -0.39 -15.32
CA GLN A 125 12.44 -0.87 -16.39
C GLN A 125 12.46 -2.40 -16.48
N THR A 126 13.63 -3.01 -16.36
CA THR A 126 13.79 -4.48 -16.35
C THR A 126 13.08 -5.10 -15.14
N TYR A 127 13.28 -4.54 -13.96
CA TYR A 127 12.62 -5.00 -12.73
C TYR A 127 11.10 -4.94 -12.84
N LEU A 128 10.55 -3.81 -13.30
CA LEU A 128 9.11 -3.64 -13.45
C LEU A 128 8.52 -4.61 -14.50
N ALA A 129 9.20 -4.80 -15.63
CA ALA A 129 8.75 -5.72 -16.67
C ALA A 129 8.75 -7.18 -16.18
N LEU A 130 9.80 -7.61 -15.49
CA LEU A 130 9.89 -8.97 -14.93
C LEU A 130 8.89 -9.19 -13.80
N SER A 131 8.68 -8.20 -12.95
CA SER A 131 7.68 -8.26 -11.86
C SER A 131 6.26 -8.42 -12.41
N ARG A 132 5.89 -7.67 -13.43
CA ARG A 132 4.59 -7.82 -14.11
C ARG A 132 4.44 -9.19 -14.76
N LYS A 133 5.46 -9.67 -15.45
CA LYS A 133 5.47 -11.00 -16.07
C LYS A 133 5.28 -12.10 -15.03
N LEU A 134 5.98 -12.00 -13.91
CA LEU A 134 5.86 -12.98 -12.82
C LEU A 134 4.44 -12.96 -12.22
N LEU A 135 3.89 -11.79 -11.94
CA LEU A 135 2.53 -11.65 -11.41
C LEU A 135 1.49 -12.26 -12.36
N GLU A 136 1.61 -12.02 -13.67
CA GLU A 136 0.72 -12.59 -14.67
C GLU A 136 0.81 -14.13 -14.73
N GLN A 137 2.03 -14.67 -14.68
CA GLN A 137 2.23 -16.13 -14.64
C GLN A 137 1.64 -16.72 -13.34
N LEU A 138 1.84 -16.09 -12.19
CA LEU A 138 1.25 -16.53 -10.94
C LEU A 138 -0.29 -16.56 -11.03
N ARG A 139 -0.91 -15.50 -11.53
CA ARG A 139 -2.38 -15.46 -11.73
C ARG A 139 -2.85 -16.62 -12.60
N ARG A 140 -2.15 -16.89 -13.70
CA ARG A 140 -2.50 -17.96 -14.63
C ARG A 140 -2.34 -19.34 -13.99
N THR A 141 -1.24 -19.57 -13.31
CA THR A 141 -0.93 -20.90 -12.74
C THR A 141 -1.73 -21.20 -11.47
N THR A 142 -2.20 -20.19 -10.77
CA THR A 142 -3.02 -20.36 -9.55
C THR A 142 -4.52 -20.29 -9.80
N ALA A 143 -4.96 -20.01 -11.02
CA ALA A 143 -6.38 -19.81 -11.33
C ALA A 143 -7.27 -21.05 -11.08
N GLY A 144 -6.69 -22.23 -10.98
CA GLY A 144 -7.38 -23.50 -10.73
C GLY A 144 -7.24 -24.04 -9.30
N LEU A 145 -6.62 -23.28 -8.40
CA LEU A 145 -6.45 -23.66 -6.98
C LEU A 145 -7.66 -23.15 -6.11
#